data_38bf435b964caea9709d83dadb2e913a
#
_entry.id   38bf435b964caea9709d83dadb2e913a
#
_cell.length_a   1.000
_cell.length_b   1.000
_cell.length_c   1.000
_cell.angle_alpha   90.00
_cell.angle_beta   90.00
_cell.angle_gamma   90.00
#
_symmetry.space_group_name_H-M   'P 1'
#
loop_
_entity.id
_entity.type
_entity.pdbx_description
1 polymer ?
#
loop_
_entity_poly.entity_id
_entity_poly.type
_entity_poly.pdbx_seq_one_letter_code
_entity_poly.pdbx_strand_id
1 'polypeptide(L)'
;TLLTLASSAEAQFFGQPSDLPIGEAYHVEILGGMWNPTPSLTISSEAFGIAGTDIDFTSDLGIAAKRFSEVRVRLRPGRKHRFRIDYVPIRYSAQSVVGRRLVFRGIAYDVGVSVNSTITWNTWRLGYEYDIVHRSHGYFGLIVEAKYTEVEASLDTQFGREFARARAPIPALGAVMRIYPVRVLGITAEITGFRLPEGVDQSYGGEYIDFDVYGTLNFTEKIGVQIGYRSLDMSGFFETESVDL
;
A
#
# COMPACT_ATOMS: atom_id res chain seq x y z
N THR A 1 2.31 -13.81 7.34
CA THR A 1 3.68 -14.25 7.67
C THR A 1 4.59 -13.89 6.50
N LEU A 2 5.59 -13.07 6.74
CA LEU A 2 6.59 -12.61 5.78
C LEU A 2 7.89 -13.41 5.96
N LEU A 3 8.51 -13.83 4.88
CA LEU A 3 9.81 -14.47 4.90
C LEU A 3 10.86 -13.48 4.37
N THR A 4 11.89 -13.22 5.16
CA THR A 4 12.99 -12.30 4.81
C THR A 4 14.19 -13.09 4.32
N LEU A 5 14.71 -12.76 3.15
CA LEU A 5 15.99 -13.21 2.66
C LEU A 5 16.94 -12.01 2.59
N ALA A 6 17.93 -11.97 3.47
CA ALA A 6 18.99 -10.96 3.44
C ALA A 6 20.25 -11.56 2.83
N SER A 7 20.77 -10.90 1.80
CA SER A 7 22.07 -11.26 1.19
C SER A 7 23.14 -10.30 1.71
N SER A 8 24.13 -10.83 2.43
CA SER A 8 25.30 -10.08 2.87
C SER A 8 26.34 -10.08 1.76
N ALA A 9 26.57 -8.93 1.12
CA ALA A 9 27.83 -8.69 0.45
C ALA A 9 28.82 -8.18 1.50
N GLU A 10 29.95 -8.84 1.65
CA GLU A 10 31.01 -8.41 2.56
C GLU A 10 31.52 -7.03 2.12
N ALA A 11 31.20 -6.00 2.88
CA ALA A 11 31.75 -4.68 2.70
C ALA A 11 32.52 -4.27 3.93
N GLN A 12 33.80 -4.10 3.76
CA GLN A 12 34.78 -3.62 4.75
C GLN A 12 34.54 -2.17 5.24
N PHE A 13 33.37 -1.58 4.95
CA PHE A 13 33.05 -0.18 5.29
C PHE A 13 32.35 0.00 6.64
N PHE A 14 31.96 -1.04 7.33
CA PHE A 14 31.23 -0.94 8.61
C PHE A 14 32.09 -1.37 9.77
N GLY A 15 32.21 -0.45 10.75
CA GLY A 15 32.89 -0.77 12.00
C GLY A 15 32.30 -1.99 12.69
N GLN A 16 33.10 -2.63 13.51
CA GLN A 16 32.95 -3.92 14.19
C GLN A 16 31.54 -4.54 14.19
N PRO A 17 31.33 -5.72 13.58
CA PRO A 17 30.03 -6.38 13.49
C PRO A 17 29.40 -6.80 14.83
N SER A 18 30.18 -6.74 15.93
CA SER A 18 29.81 -7.27 17.24
C SER A 18 28.67 -6.54 17.95
N ASP A 19 28.34 -5.28 17.57
CA ASP A 19 27.39 -4.45 18.30
C ASP A 19 26.04 -4.29 17.60
N LEU A 20 25.89 -4.78 16.36
CA LEU A 20 24.63 -4.72 15.65
C LEU A 20 23.72 -5.89 16.03
N PRO A 21 22.38 -5.69 16.05
CA PRO A 21 21.42 -6.77 16.12
C PRO A 21 21.56 -7.74 14.94
N ILE A 22 21.19 -8.99 15.16
CA ILE A 22 21.24 -10.04 14.13
C ILE A 22 20.35 -9.64 12.95
N GLY A 23 20.86 -9.80 11.72
CA GLY A 23 20.16 -9.46 10.47
C GLY A 23 20.18 -7.98 10.10
N GLU A 24 20.88 -7.12 10.85
CA GLU A 24 20.97 -5.68 10.56
C GLU A 24 22.21 -5.28 9.75
N ALA A 25 23.11 -6.21 9.49
CA ALA A 25 24.32 -5.99 8.68
C ALA A 25 24.07 -6.34 7.20
N TYR A 26 23.03 -5.74 6.59
CA TYR A 26 22.70 -5.98 5.19
C TYR A 26 22.96 -4.76 4.29
N HIS A 27 23.24 -5.02 3.02
CA HIS A 27 23.22 -4.02 1.94
C HIS A 27 21.93 -4.12 1.11
N VAL A 28 21.42 -5.34 0.96
CA VAL A 28 20.18 -5.64 0.26
C VAL A 28 19.35 -6.57 1.13
N GLU A 29 18.11 -6.20 1.36
CA GLU A 29 17.10 -7.02 2.02
C GLU A 29 15.92 -7.18 1.06
N ILE A 30 15.44 -8.41 0.90
CA ILE A 30 14.26 -8.72 0.09
C ILE A 30 13.26 -9.42 1.00
N LEU A 31 12.06 -8.89 1.03
CA LEU A 31 10.94 -9.43 1.80
C LEU A 31 9.83 -9.85 0.84
N GLY A 32 9.45 -11.12 0.91
CA GLY A 32 8.22 -11.61 0.29
C GLY A 32 7.18 -11.84 1.36
N GLY A 33 5.96 -11.37 1.17
CA GLY A 33 4.97 -11.46 2.20
C GLY A 33 3.54 -11.63 1.74
N MET A 34 2.67 -11.83 2.71
CA MET A 34 1.23 -11.90 2.52
C MET A 34 0.54 -10.93 3.47
N TRP A 35 -0.34 -10.13 2.90
CA TRP A 35 -1.19 -9.19 3.62
C TRP A 35 -2.65 -9.61 3.47
N ASN A 36 -3.41 -9.54 4.56
CA ASN A 36 -4.82 -9.93 4.60
C ASN A 36 -5.66 -8.74 5.07
N PRO A 37 -5.91 -7.74 4.21
CA PRO A 37 -6.70 -6.58 4.59
C PRO A 37 -8.17 -6.90 4.70
N THR A 38 -8.86 -6.21 5.59
CA THR A 38 -10.32 -6.11 5.60
C THR A 38 -10.69 -4.88 4.77
N PRO A 39 -11.30 -5.07 3.57
CA PRO A 39 -11.61 -3.93 2.71
C PRO A 39 -12.78 -3.12 3.27
N SER A 40 -12.65 -1.80 3.25
CA SER A 40 -13.73 -0.84 3.35
C SER A 40 -13.54 0.12 2.18
N LEU A 41 -14.33 -0.01 1.13
CA LEU A 41 -14.11 0.70 -0.12
C LEU A 41 -15.43 1.22 -0.67
N THR A 42 -15.52 2.53 -0.76
CA THR A 42 -16.64 3.23 -1.39
C THR A 42 -16.13 3.99 -2.60
N ILE A 43 -16.76 3.84 -3.73
CA ILE A 43 -16.44 4.56 -4.96
C ILE A 43 -17.71 5.24 -5.48
N SER A 44 -17.57 6.52 -5.82
CA SER A 44 -18.56 7.27 -6.59
C SER A 44 -17.94 7.65 -7.94
N SER A 45 -18.72 7.56 -9.01
CA SER A 45 -18.24 7.85 -10.35
C SER A 45 -19.32 8.58 -11.14
N GLU A 46 -19.02 9.80 -11.54
CA GLU A 46 -19.87 10.61 -12.39
C GLU A 46 -19.47 10.47 -13.88
N ALA A 47 -20.44 10.44 -14.77
CA ALA A 47 -20.19 10.54 -16.20
C ALA A 47 -21.41 11.20 -16.88
N PHE A 48 -21.16 11.94 -17.93
CA PHE A 48 -22.18 12.61 -18.73
C PHE A 48 -23.10 13.56 -17.93
N GLY A 49 -22.58 14.17 -16.84
CA GLY A 49 -23.36 15.05 -15.96
C GLY A 49 -24.40 14.31 -15.09
N ILE A 50 -24.32 12.99 -15.03
CA ILE A 50 -25.15 12.16 -14.14
C ILE A 50 -24.32 11.81 -12.92
N ALA A 51 -24.74 12.29 -11.74
CA ALA A 51 -24.06 11.98 -10.49
C ALA A 51 -24.10 10.47 -10.22
N GLY A 52 -22.95 9.88 -9.93
CA GLY A 52 -22.82 8.49 -9.53
C GLY A 52 -23.40 8.25 -8.14
N THR A 53 -23.79 7.02 -7.88
CA THR A 53 -24.15 6.58 -6.53
C THR A 53 -22.89 6.18 -5.79
N ASP A 54 -22.81 6.51 -4.51
CA ASP A 54 -21.77 5.93 -3.64
C ASP A 54 -21.99 4.42 -3.54
N ILE A 55 -21.07 3.65 -4.10
CA ILE A 55 -21.11 2.19 -4.14
C ILE A 55 -20.14 1.66 -3.11
N ASP A 56 -20.66 1.03 -2.07
CA ASP A 56 -19.84 0.27 -1.12
C ASP A 56 -19.63 -1.14 -1.69
N PHE A 57 -18.37 -1.41 -2.04
CA PHE A 57 -18.02 -2.67 -2.71
C PHE A 57 -18.15 -3.90 -1.81
N THR A 58 -18.15 -3.72 -0.49
CA THR A 58 -18.37 -4.82 0.46
C THR A 58 -19.86 -5.13 0.62
N SER A 59 -20.67 -4.11 0.94
CA SER A 59 -22.09 -4.30 1.22
C SER A 59 -22.95 -4.41 -0.03
N ASP A 60 -22.67 -3.61 -1.07
CA ASP A 60 -23.47 -3.58 -2.31
C ASP A 60 -23.04 -4.69 -3.30
N LEU A 61 -21.75 -5.01 -3.35
CA LEU A 61 -21.19 -5.88 -4.38
C LEU A 61 -20.55 -7.17 -3.81
N GLY A 62 -20.59 -7.37 -2.49
CA GLY A 62 -20.18 -8.63 -1.85
C GLY A 62 -18.67 -8.91 -1.89
N ILE A 63 -17.84 -7.88 -2.02
CA ILE A 63 -16.39 -8.05 -1.95
C ILE A 63 -15.99 -8.47 -0.55
N ALA A 64 -15.33 -9.63 -0.44
CA ALA A 64 -14.84 -10.19 0.81
C ALA A 64 -13.34 -9.97 1.00
N ALA A 65 -12.89 -10.06 2.25
CA ALA A 65 -11.47 -10.04 2.59
C ALA A 65 -10.71 -11.13 1.82
N LYS A 66 -9.56 -10.76 1.29
CA LYS A 66 -8.71 -11.63 0.48
C LYS A 66 -7.24 -11.37 0.81
N ARG A 67 -6.45 -12.44 0.75
CA ARG A 67 -5.01 -12.39 0.95
C ARG A 67 -4.29 -11.96 -0.33
N PHE A 68 -3.34 -11.04 -0.19
CA PHE A 68 -2.49 -10.55 -1.28
C PHE A 68 -1.03 -10.79 -0.96
N SER A 69 -0.23 -11.01 -2.01
CA SER A 69 1.22 -11.07 -1.89
C SER A 69 1.80 -9.67 -2.02
N GLU A 70 2.88 -9.41 -1.31
CA GLU A 70 3.67 -8.19 -1.45
C GLU A 70 5.15 -8.51 -1.55
N VAL A 71 5.90 -7.65 -2.22
CA VAL A 71 7.36 -7.71 -2.29
C VAL A 71 7.90 -6.37 -1.85
N ARG A 72 8.87 -6.41 -0.94
CA ARG A 72 9.59 -5.23 -0.45
C ARG A 72 11.08 -5.44 -0.65
N VAL A 73 11.76 -4.42 -1.17
CA VAL A 73 13.22 -4.41 -1.33
C VAL A 73 13.76 -3.20 -0.58
N ARG A 74 14.80 -3.43 0.22
CA ARG A 74 15.52 -2.40 0.95
C ARG A 74 16.98 -2.43 0.53
N LEU A 75 17.47 -1.30 0.03
CA LEU A 75 18.87 -1.11 -0.32
C LEU A 75 19.50 -0.18 0.70
N ARG A 76 20.59 -0.60 1.35
CA ARG A 76 21.28 0.14 2.40
C ARG A 76 22.71 0.41 2.00
N PRO A 77 22.99 1.49 1.24
CA PRO A 77 24.36 1.83 0.81
C PRO A 77 25.22 2.38 1.95
N GLY A 78 24.61 2.77 3.07
CA GLY A 78 25.29 3.32 4.22
C GLY A 78 24.50 3.13 5.51
N ARG A 79 25.10 3.44 6.66
CA ARG A 79 24.47 3.20 7.97
C ARG A 79 23.14 3.93 8.18
N LYS A 80 23.03 5.12 7.58
CA LYS A 80 21.88 6.04 7.78
C LYS A 80 20.99 6.17 6.57
N HIS A 81 21.29 5.50 5.47
CA HIS A 81 20.62 5.68 4.20
C HIS A 81 19.98 4.36 3.77
N ARG A 82 18.68 4.39 3.47
CA ARG A 82 17.96 3.24 2.90
C ARG A 82 17.10 3.69 1.73
N PHE A 83 17.16 2.96 0.63
CA PHE A 83 16.20 3.07 -0.45
C PHE A 83 15.19 1.94 -0.33
N ARG A 84 13.95 2.27 -0.60
CA ARG A 84 12.78 1.39 -0.40
C ARG A 84 12.07 1.24 -1.72
N ILE A 85 11.79 0.01 -2.11
CA ILE A 85 11.01 -0.33 -3.30
C ILE A 85 9.99 -1.37 -2.87
N ASP A 86 8.71 -1.04 -2.92
CA ASP A 86 7.64 -1.96 -2.56
C ASP A 86 6.67 -2.10 -3.73
N TYR A 87 6.16 -3.30 -3.93
CA TYR A 87 5.11 -3.58 -4.89
C TYR A 87 3.97 -4.35 -4.21
N VAL A 88 2.78 -3.78 -4.29
CA VAL A 88 1.57 -4.33 -3.67
C VAL A 88 0.47 -4.44 -4.72
N PRO A 89 0.29 -5.63 -5.33
CA PRO A 89 -0.83 -5.91 -6.22
C PRO A 89 -2.05 -6.34 -5.41
N ILE A 90 -3.15 -5.62 -5.53
CA ILE A 90 -4.44 -5.94 -4.90
C ILE A 90 -5.45 -6.17 -6.01
N ARG A 91 -6.16 -7.31 -5.96
CA ARG A 91 -7.26 -7.59 -6.88
C ARG A 91 -8.39 -8.30 -6.17
N TYR A 92 -9.50 -7.59 -6.05
CA TYR A 92 -10.77 -8.13 -5.60
C TYR A 92 -11.65 -8.47 -6.81
N SER A 93 -12.47 -9.51 -6.68
CA SER A 93 -13.53 -9.84 -7.63
C SER A 93 -14.68 -10.46 -6.87
N ALA A 94 -15.89 -10.07 -7.17
CA ALA A 94 -17.10 -10.61 -6.60
C ALA A 94 -18.20 -10.69 -7.65
N GLN A 95 -19.11 -11.65 -7.47
CA GLN A 95 -20.37 -11.72 -8.20
C GLN A 95 -21.50 -11.53 -7.21
N SER A 96 -22.38 -10.59 -7.49
CA SER A 96 -23.51 -10.25 -6.63
C SER A 96 -24.75 -9.93 -7.44
N VAL A 97 -25.87 -9.89 -6.75
CA VAL A 97 -27.13 -9.37 -7.30
C VAL A 97 -27.38 -8.03 -6.62
N VAL A 98 -27.61 -7.00 -7.45
CA VAL A 98 -27.79 -5.63 -6.95
C VAL A 98 -29.05 -5.57 -6.07
N GLY A 99 -28.85 -5.17 -4.80
CA GLY A 99 -29.92 -5.06 -3.81
C GLY A 99 -30.63 -3.69 -3.77
N ARG A 100 -30.01 -2.66 -4.36
CA ARG A 100 -30.56 -1.33 -4.51
C ARG A 100 -30.14 -0.75 -5.85
N ARG A 101 -30.88 0.24 -6.39
CA ARG A 101 -30.47 0.89 -7.63
C ARG A 101 -29.13 1.60 -7.45
N LEU A 102 -28.18 1.29 -8.35
CA LEU A 102 -26.85 1.90 -8.39
C LEU A 102 -26.68 2.65 -9.71
N VAL A 103 -25.94 3.76 -9.67
CA VAL A 103 -25.53 4.51 -10.87
C VAL A 103 -24.00 4.55 -10.89
N PHE A 104 -23.40 3.98 -11.94
CA PHE A 104 -21.96 3.97 -12.16
C PHE A 104 -21.66 4.39 -13.59
N ARG A 105 -20.84 5.40 -13.77
CA ARG A 105 -20.48 5.96 -15.08
C ARG A 105 -21.71 6.32 -15.93
N GLY A 106 -22.75 6.91 -15.30
CA GLY A 106 -23.97 7.29 -15.98
C GLY A 106 -24.94 6.15 -16.32
N ILE A 107 -24.57 4.89 -16.05
CA ILE A 107 -25.43 3.73 -16.26
C ILE A 107 -26.11 3.34 -14.95
N ALA A 108 -27.43 3.15 -15.01
CA ALA A 108 -28.24 2.68 -13.89
C ALA A 108 -28.31 1.13 -13.90
N TYR A 109 -28.02 0.54 -12.75
CA TYR A 109 -28.17 -0.87 -12.48
C TYR A 109 -29.35 -1.07 -11.52
N ASP A 110 -30.42 -1.66 -12.01
CA ASP A 110 -31.64 -1.86 -11.23
C ASP A 110 -31.53 -3.06 -10.29
N VAL A 111 -32.39 -3.09 -9.28
CA VAL A 111 -32.49 -4.20 -8.32
C VAL A 111 -32.72 -5.53 -9.04
N GLY A 112 -31.98 -6.55 -8.63
CA GLY A 112 -32.07 -7.89 -9.23
C GLY A 112 -31.12 -8.13 -10.39
N VAL A 113 -30.38 -7.12 -10.86
CA VAL A 113 -29.34 -7.31 -11.90
C VAL A 113 -28.13 -8.04 -11.30
N SER A 114 -27.68 -9.09 -12.00
CA SER A 114 -26.43 -9.76 -11.64
C SER A 114 -25.23 -8.97 -12.16
N VAL A 115 -24.28 -8.67 -11.29
CA VAL A 115 -23.09 -7.87 -11.57
C VAL A 115 -21.83 -8.64 -11.16
N ASN A 116 -20.86 -8.71 -12.08
CA ASN A 116 -19.49 -9.11 -11.75
C ASN A 116 -18.68 -7.85 -11.50
N SER A 117 -18.24 -7.63 -10.28
CA SER A 117 -17.42 -6.51 -9.89
C SER A 117 -15.95 -6.92 -9.79
N THR A 118 -15.06 -6.05 -10.27
CA THR A 118 -13.62 -6.25 -10.11
C THR A 118 -12.98 -4.91 -9.72
N ILE A 119 -12.12 -4.95 -8.70
CA ILE A 119 -11.24 -3.84 -8.34
C ILE A 119 -9.81 -4.33 -8.43
N THR A 120 -9.03 -3.61 -9.22
CA THR A 120 -7.58 -3.80 -9.30
C THR A 120 -6.92 -2.54 -8.76
N TRP A 121 -6.02 -2.72 -7.79
CA TRP A 121 -5.24 -1.65 -7.20
C TRP A 121 -3.78 -2.08 -7.16
N ASN A 122 -2.98 -1.50 -8.03
CA ASN A 122 -1.55 -1.74 -8.10
C ASN A 122 -0.80 -0.52 -7.58
N THR A 123 0.10 -0.74 -6.63
CA THR A 123 0.91 0.35 -6.06
C THR A 123 2.38 -0.02 -6.10
N TRP A 124 3.16 0.85 -6.75
CA TRP A 124 4.61 0.91 -6.62
C TRP A 124 4.98 2.01 -5.64
N ARG A 125 5.81 1.67 -4.66
CA ARG A 125 6.33 2.63 -3.68
C ARG A 125 7.83 2.74 -3.87
N LEU A 126 8.31 3.95 -4.09
CA LEU A 126 9.73 4.27 -4.20
C LEU A 126 10.05 5.28 -3.08
N GLY A 127 10.87 4.90 -2.14
CA GLY A 127 11.14 5.69 -0.96
C GLY A 127 12.62 5.81 -0.66
N TYR A 128 12.93 6.89 0.04
CA TYR A 128 14.22 7.12 0.67
C TYR A 128 14.01 7.38 2.16
N GLU A 129 14.80 6.68 2.98
CA GLU A 129 14.78 6.78 4.43
C GLU A 129 16.15 7.26 4.91
N TYR A 130 16.13 8.25 5.78
CA TYR A 130 17.32 8.79 6.43
C TYR A 130 17.22 8.66 7.95
N ASP A 131 18.13 7.91 8.58
CA ASP A 131 18.19 7.74 10.02
C ASP A 131 18.82 8.97 10.67
N ILE A 132 17.98 9.80 11.31
CA ILE A 132 18.44 10.94 12.11
C ILE A 132 19.24 10.43 13.32
N VAL A 133 18.67 9.46 14.02
CA VAL A 133 19.28 8.78 15.15
C VAL A 133 19.51 7.31 14.79
N HIS A 134 20.74 6.86 14.92
CA HIS A 134 21.09 5.45 14.72
C HIS A 134 22.00 4.98 15.87
N ARG A 135 21.50 4.00 16.63
CA ARG A 135 22.17 3.44 17.81
C ARG A 135 22.10 1.90 17.75
N SER A 136 22.88 1.23 18.60
CA SER A 136 22.86 -0.24 18.69
C SER A 136 21.50 -0.81 19.14
N HIS A 137 20.71 -0.03 19.88
CA HIS A 137 19.40 -0.46 20.40
C HIS A 137 18.21 0.01 19.56
N GLY A 138 18.45 0.73 18.47
CA GLY A 138 17.40 1.21 17.57
C GLY A 138 17.79 2.41 16.75
N TYR A 139 16.85 2.80 15.87
CA TYR A 139 17.00 4.01 15.07
C TYR A 139 15.66 4.73 14.94
N PHE A 140 15.76 6.01 14.62
CA PHE A 140 14.64 6.85 14.20
C PHE A 140 15.02 7.56 12.91
N GLY A 141 14.17 7.47 11.89
CA GLY A 141 14.41 8.02 10.57
C GLY A 141 13.20 8.75 10.02
N LEU A 142 13.46 9.59 9.00
CA LEU A 142 12.44 10.21 8.18
C LEU A 142 12.37 9.50 6.84
N ILE A 143 11.17 9.45 6.28
CA ILE A 143 10.86 8.81 5.01
C ILE A 143 10.33 9.88 4.05
N VAL A 144 10.86 9.88 2.83
CA VAL A 144 10.28 10.58 1.68
C VAL A 144 10.00 9.51 0.63
N GLU A 145 8.78 9.43 0.15
CA GLU A 145 8.41 8.42 -0.85
C GLU A 145 7.46 8.97 -1.91
N ALA A 146 7.51 8.35 -3.08
CA ALA A 146 6.54 8.51 -4.14
C ALA A 146 5.82 7.17 -4.33
N LYS A 147 4.48 7.21 -4.31
CA LYS A 147 3.62 6.07 -4.55
C LYS A 147 2.96 6.26 -5.91
N TYR A 148 3.30 5.41 -6.87
CA TYR A 148 2.56 5.36 -8.13
C TYR A 148 1.45 4.35 -7.99
N THR A 149 0.23 4.86 -7.91
CA THR A 149 -0.98 4.05 -7.67
C THR A 149 -1.86 4.05 -8.92
N GLU A 150 -2.27 2.88 -9.33
CA GLU A 150 -3.27 2.66 -10.37
C GLU A 150 -4.45 1.89 -9.77
N VAL A 151 -5.64 2.50 -9.81
CA VAL A 151 -6.89 1.89 -9.36
C VAL A 151 -7.82 1.76 -10.55
N GLU A 152 -8.36 0.58 -10.76
CA GLU A 152 -9.41 0.31 -11.76
C GLU A 152 -10.56 -0.40 -11.06
N ALA A 153 -11.76 0.16 -11.16
CA ALA A 153 -13.01 -0.47 -10.75
C ALA A 153 -13.84 -0.78 -11.99
N SER A 154 -14.33 -2.00 -12.11
CA SER A 154 -15.19 -2.40 -13.24
C SER A 154 -16.42 -3.14 -12.76
N LEU A 155 -17.55 -2.84 -13.41
CA LEU A 155 -18.81 -3.55 -13.27
C LEU A 155 -19.17 -4.16 -14.62
N ASP A 156 -19.35 -5.47 -14.62
CA ASP A 156 -19.66 -6.28 -15.81
C ASP A 156 -21.03 -6.95 -15.64
N THR A 157 -21.90 -6.76 -16.60
CA THR A 157 -23.27 -7.31 -16.63
C THR A 157 -23.57 -7.94 -17.98
N GLN A 158 -24.70 -8.60 -18.13
CA GLN A 158 -25.17 -9.07 -19.44
C GLN A 158 -25.41 -7.97 -20.47
N PHE A 159 -25.50 -6.70 -20.04
CA PHE A 159 -25.77 -5.56 -20.90
C PHE A 159 -24.50 -4.80 -21.32
N GLY A 160 -23.35 -5.11 -20.71
CA GLY A 160 -22.09 -4.46 -21.01
C GLY A 160 -21.16 -4.37 -19.80
N ARG A 161 -19.99 -3.85 -20.06
CA ARG A 161 -18.93 -3.61 -19.06
C ARG A 161 -18.62 -2.14 -18.97
N GLU A 162 -18.68 -1.60 -17.76
CA GLU A 162 -18.23 -0.25 -17.44
C GLU A 162 -17.03 -0.29 -16.52
N PHE A 163 -16.13 0.65 -16.67
CA PHE A 163 -14.97 0.77 -15.80
C PHE A 163 -14.60 2.22 -15.52
N ALA A 164 -14.07 2.46 -14.34
CA ALA A 164 -13.43 3.71 -13.95
C ALA A 164 -11.96 3.41 -13.61
N ARG A 165 -11.05 4.24 -14.10
CA ARG A 165 -9.62 4.11 -13.85
C ARG A 165 -9.06 5.43 -13.36
N ALA A 166 -8.25 5.37 -12.31
CA ALA A 166 -7.51 6.51 -11.80
C ALA A 166 -6.03 6.13 -11.66
N ARG A 167 -5.15 7.05 -11.99
CA ARG A 167 -3.70 6.91 -11.81
C ARG A 167 -3.18 8.18 -11.17
N ALA A 168 -2.40 8.02 -10.11
CA ALA A 168 -1.81 9.17 -9.45
C ALA A 168 -0.43 8.84 -8.88
N PRO A 169 0.56 9.71 -9.09
CA PRO A 169 1.74 9.77 -8.26
C PRO A 169 1.39 10.48 -6.95
N ILE A 170 1.52 9.81 -5.82
CA ILE A 170 1.22 10.35 -4.49
C ILE A 170 2.55 10.54 -3.77
N PRO A 171 3.03 11.79 -3.59
CA PRO A 171 4.18 12.04 -2.74
C PRO A 171 3.75 11.84 -1.28
N ALA A 172 4.59 11.21 -0.47
CA ALA A 172 4.32 11.03 0.94
C ALA A 172 5.57 11.31 1.78
N LEU A 173 5.33 11.84 2.96
CA LEU A 173 6.34 12.05 3.98
C LEU A 173 6.01 11.17 5.18
N GLY A 174 7.04 10.72 5.89
CA GLY A 174 6.81 9.87 7.03
C GLY A 174 7.98 9.77 7.98
N ALA A 175 7.77 8.92 8.98
CA ALA A 175 8.77 8.60 9.97
C ALA A 175 8.78 7.09 10.24
N VAL A 176 9.93 6.59 10.63
CA VAL A 176 10.12 5.21 11.05
C VAL A 176 10.91 5.18 12.36
N MET A 177 10.51 4.29 13.23
CA MET A 177 11.23 3.99 14.44
C MET A 177 11.38 2.48 14.55
N ARG A 178 12.60 2.02 14.83
CA ARG A 178 12.88 0.61 15.12
C ARG A 178 13.70 0.49 16.40
N ILE A 179 13.27 -0.41 17.24
CA ILE A 179 13.98 -0.75 18.50
C ILE A 179 14.34 -2.23 18.51
N TYR A 180 15.40 -2.56 19.23
CA TYR A 180 15.89 -3.92 19.39
C TYR A 180 15.88 -4.30 20.88
N PRO A 181 14.74 -4.83 21.39
CA PRO A 181 14.66 -5.29 22.79
C PRO A 181 15.68 -6.37 23.12
N VAL A 182 15.95 -7.23 22.16
CA VAL A 182 17.02 -8.24 22.18
C VAL A 182 17.63 -8.35 20.80
N ARG A 183 18.83 -8.93 20.71
CA ARG A 183 19.62 -8.97 19.44
C ARG A 183 18.92 -9.64 18.26
N VAL A 184 17.97 -10.54 18.52
CA VAL A 184 17.25 -11.31 17.49
C VAL A 184 15.91 -10.71 17.12
N LEU A 185 15.42 -9.72 17.90
CA LEU A 185 14.07 -9.14 17.75
C LEU A 185 14.14 -7.65 17.48
N GLY A 186 13.60 -7.22 16.36
CA GLY A 186 13.33 -5.83 16.04
C GLY A 186 11.85 -5.54 16.08
N ILE A 187 11.45 -4.41 16.66
CA ILE A 187 10.08 -3.89 16.60
C ILE A 187 10.13 -2.58 15.84
N THR A 188 9.37 -2.50 14.77
CA THR A 188 9.33 -1.33 13.87
C THR A 188 7.94 -0.75 13.87
N ALA A 189 7.87 0.57 13.92
CA ALA A 189 6.67 1.34 13.66
C ALA A 189 6.99 2.38 12.58
N GLU A 190 6.18 2.44 11.54
CA GLU A 190 6.32 3.43 10.49
C GLU A 190 4.97 4.06 10.15
N ILE A 191 5.01 5.32 9.81
CA ILE A 191 3.86 6.07 9.33
C ILE A 191 4.30 6.91 8.15
N THR A 192 3.53 6.86 7.06
CA THR A 192 3.70 7.74 5.91
C THR A 192 2.37 8.35 5.54
N GLY A 193 2.37 9.59 5.12
CA GLY A 193 1.13 10.28 4.77
C GLY A 193 1.34 11.41 3.79
N PHE A 194 0.24 11.78 3.17
CA PHE A 194 0.10 12.93 2.29
C PHE A 194 -1.28 13.52 2.44
N ARG A 195 -1.36 14.83 2.44
CA ARG A 195 -2.63 15.54 2.38
C ARG A 195 -2.48 16.70 1.40
N LEU A 196 -3.34 16.72 0.40
CA LEU A 196 -3.46 17.89 -0.48
C LEU A 196 -4.49 18.84 0.15
N PRO A 197 -4.08 20.09 0.52
CA PRO A 197 -5.03 21.07 1.05
C PRO A 197 -6.10 21.40 0.01
N GLU A 198 -7.32 21.56 0.48
CA GLU A 198 -8.43 22.06 -0.34
C GLU A 198 -8.08 23.44 -0.91
N GLY A 199 -8.22 23.60 -2.23
CA GLY A 199 -7.96 24.87 -2.92
C GLY A 199 -6.62 24.98 -3.65
N VAL A 200 -5.76 23.97 -3.59
CA VAL A 200 -4.52 23.93 -4.41
C VAL A 200 -4.83 23.54 -5.84
N ASP A 201 -5.75 22.60 -6.03
CA ASP A 201 -6.27 22.20 -7.34
C ASP A 201 -7.74 21.79 -7.19
N GLN A 202 -8.59 22.20 -8.11
CA GLN A 202 -10.03 21.84 -8.12
C GLN A 202 -10.26 20.45 -8.70
N SER A 203 -9.30 19.92 -9.44
CA SER A 203 -9.40 18.62 -10.12
C SER A 203 -8.83 17.46 -9.28
N TYR A 204 -8.03 17.75 -8.26
CA TYR A 204 -7.37 16.74 -7.45
C TYR A 204 -7.41 17.11 -5.97
N GLY A 205 -7.89 16.21 -5.16
CA GLY A 205 -7.84 16.34 -3.71
C GLY A 205 -7.73 14.97 -3.07
N GLY A 206 -7.04 14.89 -1.94
CA GLY A 206 -6.95 13.61 -1.26
C GLY A 206 -6.07 13.63 -0.03
N GLU A 207 -6.35 12.65 0.79
CA GLU A 207 -5.59 12.31 1.98
C GLU A 207 -5.18 10.84 1.90
N TYR A 208 -3.95 10.56 2.28
CA TYR A 208 -3.40 9.22 2.33
C TYR A 208 -2.63 9.06 3.64
N ILE A 209 -2.97 8.03 4.41
CA ILE A 209 -2.25 7.65 5.63
C ILE A 209 -2.00 6.14 5.56
N ASP A 210 -0.75 5.74 5.76
CA ASP A 210 -0.31 4.36 5.84
C ASP A 210 0.49 4.18 7.14
N PHE A 211 -0.01 3.33 8.01
CA PHE A 211 0.58 3.00 9.30
C PHE A 211 0.90 1.52 9.35
N ASP A 212 2.14 1.16 9.66
CA ASP A 212 2.63 -0.21 9.73
C ASP A 212 3.40 -0.43 11.03
N VAL A 213 3.03 -1.45 11.81
CA VAL A 213 3.75 -1.89 13.00
C VAL A 213 4.05 -3.37 12.87
N TYR A 214 5.32 -3.73 12.96
CA TYR A 214 5.72 -5.12 12.82
C TYR A 214 6.91 -5.52 13.70
N GLY A 215 6.90 -6.77 14.13
CA GLY A 215 8.02 -7.44 14.76
C GLY A 215 8.80 -8.25 13.72
N THR A 216 10.13 -8.16 13.76
CA THR A 216 11.04 -8.96 12.95
C THR A 216 11.83 -9.87 13.86
N LEU A 217 11.72 -11.18 13.69
CA LEU A 217 12.52 -12.18 14.39
C LEU A 217 13.57 -12.75 13.43
N ASN A 218 14.82 -12.44 13.67
CA ASN A 218 15.95 -12.92 12.88
C ASN A 218 16.52 -14.19 13.48
N PHE A 219 16.45 -15.29 12.73
CA PHE A 219 17.03 -16.58 13.12
C PHE A 219 18.52 -16.64 12.84
N THR A 220 18.97 -15.96 11.79
CA THR A 220 20.37 -15.84 11.37
C THR A 220 20.62 -14.42 10.86
N GLU A 221 21.86 -14.12 10.50
CA GLU A 221 22.22 -12.84 9.84
C GLU A 221 21.56 -12.64 8.47
N LYS A 222 20.94 -13.69 7.91
CA LYS A 222 20.39 -13.68 6.54
C LYS A 222 18.91 -14.03 6.47
N ILE A 223 18.34 -14.63 7.50
CA ILE A 223 16.98 -15.16 7.47
C ILE A 223 16.21 -14.73 8.71
N GLY A 224 15.07 -14.13 8.49
CA GLY A 224 14.14 -13.75 9.54
C GLY A 224 12.69 -13.87 9.08
N VAL A 225 11.78 -13.63 10.02
CA VAL A 225 10.33 -13.61 9.79
C VAL A 225 9.76 -12.33 10.36
N GLN A 226 8.81 -11.74 9.65
CA GLN A 226 8.08 -10.56 10.10
C GLN A 226 6.60 -10.89 10.31
N ILE A 227 6.03 -10.31 11.34
CA ILE A 227 4.58 -10.31 11.60
C ILE A 227 4.18 -8.93 12.10
N GLY A 228 3.06 -8.41 11.61
CA GLY A 228 2.64 -7.07 11.98
C GLY A 228 1.20 -6.77 11.62
N TYR A 229 0.85 -5.53 11.87
CA TYR A 229 -0.42 -4.91 11.55
C TYR A 229 -0.17 -3.70 10.67
N ARG A 230 -0.97 -3.57 9.61
CA ARG A 230 -0.95 -2.43 8.70
C ARG A 230 -2.35 -1.87 8.54
N SER A 231 -2.46 -0.56 8.64
CA SER A 231 -3.67 0.19 8.31
C SER A 231 -3.34 1.16 7.19
N LEU A 232 -4.15 1.11 6.14
CA LEU A 232 -4.06 2.02 5.01
C LEU A 232 -5.40 2.71 4.85
N ASP A 233 -5.39 4.01 4.95
CA ASP A 233 -6.54 4.87 4.75
C ASP A 233 -6.26 5.81 3.59
N MET A 234 -7.17 5.86 2.64
CA MET A 234 -7.07 6.74 1.48
C MET A 234 -8.45 7.27 1.15
N SER A 235 -8.56 8.58 1.16
CA SER A 235 -9.71 9.29 0.64
C SER A 235 -9.26 10.30 -0.42
N GLY A 236 -10.07 10.52 -1.45
CA GLY A 236 -9.73 11.50 -2.46
C GLY A 236 -10.69 11.47 -3.64
N PHE A 237 -10.67 12.55 -4.39
CA PHE A 237 -11.34 12.65 -5.68
C PHE A 237 -10.29 12.88 -6.77
N PHE A 238 -10.49 12.21 -7.90
CA PHE A 238 -9.67 12.35 -9.09
C PHE A 238 -10.58 12.70 -10.26
N GLU A 239 -10.24 13.70 -11.03
CA GLU A 239 -10.90 13.93 -12.29
C GLU A 239 -10.68 12.73 -13.19
N THR A 240 -11.75 12.04 -13.54
CA THR A 240 -11.66 10.84 -14.38
C THR A 240 -11.39 11.32 -15.80
N GLU A 241 -10.24 11.00 -16.38
CA GLU A 241 -10.02 11.18 -17.81
C GLU A 241 -11.11 10.43 -18.57
N SER A 242 -12.02 11.19 -19.16
CA SER A 242 -12.92 10.68 -20.20
C SER A 242 -12.04 10.37 -21.41
N VAL A 243 -11.75 9.11 -21.65
CA VAL A 243 -11.16 8.67 -22.92
C VAL A 243 -12.26 8.82 -23.96
N ASP A 244 -12.23 9.90 -24.73
CA ASP A 244 -12.98 10.01 -25.97
C ASP A 244 -12.39 8.94 -26.93
N LEU A 245 -13.19 7.95 -27.29
CA LEU A 245 -12.96 7.00 -28.36
C LEU A 245 -13.59 7.53 -29.64
#